data_dfba8b4f79111cb78e0f92913ccaaf41
#
_entry.id   dfba8b4f79111cb78e0f92913ccaaf41
#
_cell.length_a   1.000
_cell.length_b   1.000
_cell.length_c   1.000
_cell.angle_alpha   90.00
_cell.angle_beta   90.00
_cell.angle_gamma   90.00
#
_symmetry.space_group_name_H-M   'P 1'
#
loop_
_entity.id
_entity.type
_entity.pdbx_description
1 polymer ?
#
loop_
_entity_poly.entity_id
_entity_poly.type
_entity_poly.pdbx_seq_one_letter_code
_entity_poly.pdbx_strand_id
1 'polypeptide(L)'
;YTGQLAADNGKTIETIYIGGGTPTTLSAAQLDDMLGQVRRSFDLSHCREFTVEAGRPDTITPEKLETLKKHNINRISINPQTMNAQTLKIIGRAHTPQQIKDAVSLAEKYDFDCINMDVIAGLPGETYDMFRYTLNEVAVMEPGNITVHTMSIKRSSRLHEYLSDYELTSGAEVEHMIDFARTFMSDNGYHPYYLYRQKNQLGNLENVGYSKDKLDSLYNIY
;
A
#
# COMPACT_ATOMS: atom_id res chain seq x y z
N TYR A 1 13.24 -12.94 21.67
CA TYR A 1 13.94 -14.09 21.11
C TYR A 1 14.59 -13.76 19.77
N THR A 2 13.82 -13.34 18.73
CA THR A 2 14.35 -13.08 17.38
C THR A 2 15.40 -11.98 17.35
N GLY A 3 15.22 -10.89 18.12
CA GLY A 3 16.20 -9.81 18.21
C GLY A 3 17.52 -10.27 18.81
N GLN A 4 17.48 -11.08 19.87
CA GLN A 4 18.67 -11.67 20.45
C GLN A 4 19.37 -12.61 19.48
N LEU A 5 18.60 -13.43 18.78
CA LEU A 5 19.16 -14.36 17.76
C LEU A 5 19.86 -13.59 16.63
N ALA A 6 19.29 -12.46 16.19
CA ALA A 6 19.92 -11.61 15.18
C ALA A 6 21.27 -11.04 15.67
N ALA A 7 21.27 -10.48 16.91
CA ALA A 7 22.47 -9.94 17.55
C ALA A 7 23.55 -11.01 17.72
N ASP A 8 23.19 -12.19 18.23
CA ASP A 8 24.12 -13.30 18.46
C ASP A 8 24.76 -13.83 17.15
N ASN A 9 24.09 -13.61 16.02
CA ASN A 9 24.59 -13.96 14.68
C ASN A 9 25.21 -12.77 13.93
N GLY A 10 25.45 -11.64 14.60
CA GLY A 10 26.03 -10.45 13.97
C GLY A 10 25.21 -9.88 12.81
N LYS A 11 23.86 -10.05 12.87
CA LYS A 11 22.94 -9.51 11.86
C LYS A 11 22.48 -8.13 12.24
N THR A 12 22.49 -7.21 11.30
CA THR A 12 21.95 -5.87 11.42
C THR A 12 20.56 -5.78 10.80
N ILE A 13 19.69 -4.96 11.39
CA ILE A 13 18.34 -4.71 10.84
C ILE A 13 18.42 -3.43 10.01
N GLU A 14 18.26 -3.56 8.70
CA GLU A 14 18.25 -2.42 7.78
C GLU A 14 16.83 -1.97 7.42
N THR A 15 15.87 -2.90 7.42
CA THR A 15 14.47 -2.59 7.11
C THR A 15 13.52 -3.25 8.08
N ILE A 16 12.43 -2.57 8.41
CA ILE A 16 11.28 -3.12 9.12
C ILE A 16 10.01 -2.79 8.36
N TYR A 17 9.17 -3.78 8.19
CA TYR A 17 7.85 -3.61 7.62
C TYR A 17 6.78 -4.18 8.56
N ILE A 18 5.85 -3.35 8.99
CA ILE A 18 4.70 -3.75 9.80
C ILE A 18 3.45 -3.69 8.92
N GLY A 19 2.98 -4.86 8.53
CA GLY A 19 1.82 -5.04 7.68
C GLY A 19 0.89 -6.13 8.19
N GLY A 20 0.04 -6.64 7.30
CA GLY A 20 -0.93 -7.69 7.60
C GLY A 20 -2.36 -7.16 7.61
N GLY A 21 -3.11 -7.24 8.70
CA GLY A 21 -4.44 -6.62 8.82
C GLY A 21 -4.38 -5.12 8.51
N THR A 22 -4.79 -4.25 9.39
CA THR A 22 -4.46 -2.82 9.24
C THR A 22 -3.86 -2.37 10.56
N PRO A 23 -2.54 -2.18 10.66
CA PRO A 23 -1.88 -1.80 11.91
C PRO A 23 -2.51 -0.58 12.58
N THR A 24 -2.98 0.39 11.80
CA THR A 24 -3.67 1.59 12.30
C THR A 24 -5.09 1.35 12.82
N THR A 25 -5.60 0.12 12.86
CA THR A 25 -6.80 -0.23 13.65
C THR A 25 -6.52 -0.22 15.14
N LEU A 26 -5.25 -0.38 15.54
CA LEU A 26 -4.82 -0.21 16.92
C LEU A 26 -5.01 1.25 17.36
N SER A 27 -5.27 1.48 18.64
CA SER A 27 -5.23 2.83 19.22
C SER A 27 -3.81 3.39 19.22
N ALA A 28 -3.66 4.71 19.36
CA ALA A 28 -2.33 5.32 19.44
C ALA A 28 -1.49 4.73 20.59
N ALA A 29 -2.11 4.46 21.76
CA ALA A 29 -1.44 3.82 22.88
C ALA A 29 -0.98 2.38 22.58
N GLN A 30 -1.79 1.60 21.89
CA GLN A 30 -1.42 0.24 21.46
C GLN A 30 -0.31 0.25 20.42
N LEU A 31 -0.34 1.21 19.47
CA LEU A 31 0.74 1.42 18.50
C LEU A 31 2.04 1.81 19.22
N ASP A 32 1.97 2.72 20.18
CA ASP A 32 3.13 3.15 20.99
C ASP A 32 3.77 1.98 21.73
N ASP A 33 2.96 1.15 22.38
CA ASP A 33 3.46 -0.05 23.08
C ASP A 33 4.08 -1.07 22.13
N MET A 34 3.40 -1.39 21.02
CA MET A 34 3.89 -2.32 20.01
C MET A 34 5.21 -1.84 19.40
N LEU A 35 5.29 -0.58 18.97
CA LEU A 35 6.50 -0.01 18.36
C LEU A 35 7.63 0.11 19.40
N GLY A 36 7.29 0.46 20.65
CA GLY A 36 8.22 0.44 21.76
C GLY A 36 8.80 -0.95 22.02
N GLN A 37 7.98 -2.01 21.91
CA GLN A 37 8.46 -3.38 22.04
C GLN A 37 9.40 -3.78 20.89
N VAL A 38 9.11 -3.37 19.65
CA VAL A 38 10.01 -3.58 18.52
C VAL A 38 11.37 -2.95 18.79
N ARG A 39 11.39 -1.69 19.23
CA ARG A 39 12.64 -0.96 19.56
C ARG A 39 13.43 -1.57 20.71
N ARG A 40 12.76 -2.14 21.71
CA ARG A 40 13.43 -2.85 22.81
C ARG A 40 13.98 -4.20 22.39
N SER A 41 13.40 -4.81 21.34
CA SER A 41 13.73 -6.16 20.91
C SER A 41 14.82 -6.23 19.84
N PHE A 42 15.02 -5.14 19.08
CA PHE A 42 15.96 -5.09 17.98
C PHE A 42 16.88 -3.87 18.08
N ASP A 43 18.15 -4.04 17.73
CA ASP A 43 19.02 -2.90 17.46
C ASP A 43 18.66 -2.26 16.12
N LEU A 44 18.15 -1.06 16.16
CA LEU A 44 17.70 -0.31 14.98
C LEU A 44 18.68 0.80 14.58
N SER A 45 19.92 0.78 15.08
CA SER A 45 20.95 1.78 14.75
C SER A 45 21.28 1.84 13.25
N HIS A 46 21.07 0.74 12.54
CA HIS A 46 21.28 0.63 11.09
C HIS A 46 19.96 0.61 10.28
N CYS A 47 18.81 0.80 10.94
CA CYS A 47 17.53 0.76 10.26
C CYS A 47 17.33 2.00 9.38
N ARG A 48 17.30 1.79 8.09
CA ARG A 48 17.17 2.83 7.04
C ARG A 48 15.72 3.03 6.62
N GLU A 49 14.92 1.97 6.68
CA GLU A 49 13.50 2.01 6.32
C GLU A 49 12.66 1.33 7.39
N PHE A 50 11.71 2.07 7.95
CA PHE A 50 10.73 1.53 8.87
C PHE A 50 9.33 1.90 8.36
N THR A 51 8.65 0.93 7.76
CA THR A 51 7.35 1.08 7.11
C THR A 51 6.23 0.56 8.01
N VAL A 52 5.12 1.30 8.07
CA VAL A 52 3.86 0.85 8.67
C VAL A 52 2.72 0.98 7.67
N GLU A 53 1.96 -0.09 7.47
CA GLU A 53 0.72 -0.03 6.70
C GLU A 53 -0.36 0.76 7.45
N ALA A 54 -0.69 1.94 6.93
CA ALA A 54 -1.88 2.69 7.29
C ALA A 54 -2.98 2.46 6.22
N GLY A 55 -3.18 1.21 5.85
CA GLY A 55 -3.87 0.77 4.64
C GLY A 55 -5.36 1.13 4.55
N ARG A 56 -5.95 1.71 5.62
CA ARG A 56 -7.34 2.14 5.65
C ARG A 56 -7.42 3.61 6.07
N PRO A 57 -7.79 4.52 5.16
CA PRO A 57 -7.89 5.96 5.45
C PRO A 57 -8.75 6.28 6.69
N ASP A 58 -9.83 5.54 6.89
CA ASP A 58 -10.75 5.70 8.03
C ASP A 58 -10.12 5.37 9.41
N THR A 59 -8.93 4.79 9.42
CA THR A 59 -8.19 4.46 10.67
C THR A 59 -7.05 5.43 10.99
N ILE A 60 -6.78 6.39 10.12
CA ILE A 60 -5.68 7.36 10.26
C ILE A 60 -6.17 8.55 11.08
N THR A 61 -5.46 8.87 12.16
CA THR A 61 -5.73 10.03 13.01
C THR A 61 -4.44 10.79 13.33
N PRO A 62 -4.51 12.09 13.68
CA PRO A 62 -3.34 12.87 14.09
C PRO A 62 -2.51 12.17 15.16
N GLU A 63 -3.15 11.67 16.22
CA GLU A 63 -2.46 11.05 17.38
C GLU A 63 -1.70 9.78 16.94
N LYS A 64 -2.23 9.03 15.97
CA LYS A 64 -1.55 7.83 15.45
C LYS A 64 -0.36 8.22 14.58
N LEU A 65 -0.49 9.25 13.73
CA LEU A 65 0.63 9.74 12.92
C LEU A 65 1.75 10.30 13.79
N GLU A 66 1.41 11.05 14.85
CA GLU A 66 2.37 11.50 15.86
C GLU A 66 3.09 10.33 16.54
N THR A 67 2.34 9.28 16.90
CA THR A 67 2.91 8.05 17.46
C THR A 67 3.88 7.38 16.49
N LEU A 68 3.52 7.27 15.21
CA LEU A 68 4.41 6.71 14.20
C LEU A 68 5.69 7.53 14.08
N LYS A 69 5.61 8.85 14.01
CA LYS A 69 6.79 9.74 13.95
C LYS A 69 7.65 9.67 15.21
N LYS A 70 7.03 9.61 16.40
CA LYS A 70 7.74 9.39 17.68
C LYS A 70 8.63 8.14 17.64
N HIS A 71 8.22 7.11 16.92
CA HIS A 71 8.98 5.87 16.72
C HIS A 71 9.86 5.87 15.47
N ASN A 72 10.13 7.03 14.85
CA ASN A 72 10.93 7.17 13.65
C ASN A 72 10.45 6.30 12.48
N ILE A 73 9.13 6.10 12.37
CA ILE A 73 8.56 5.54 11.15
C ILE A 73 8.78 6.58 10.06
N ASN A 74 9.43 6.17 8.97
CA ASN A 74 9.74 7.07 7.86
C ASN A 74 8.94 6.77 6.59
N ARG A 75 8.24 5.63 6.53
CA ARG A 75 7.35 5.27 5.41
C ARG A 75 6.01 4.79 5.92
N ILE A 76 4.96 5.19 5.22
CA ILE A 76 3.60 4.66 5.44
C ILE A 76 2.96 4.27 4.11
N SER A 77 1.98 3.37 4.18
CA SER A 77 1.19 2.99 3.01
C SER A 77 -0.27 3.35 3.25
N ILE A 78 -0.84 4.20 2.39
CA ILE A 78 -2.27 4.56 2.39
C ILE A 78 -2.89 3.97 1.13
N ASN A 79 -3.78 2.97 1.27
CA ASN A 79 -4.17 2.10 0.16
C ASN A 79 -5.60 2.39 -0.31
N PRO A 80 -5.77 3.25 -1.34
CA PRO A 80 -7.09 3.54 -1.91
C PRO A 80 -7.74 2.31 -2.56
N GLN A 81 -6.96 1.47 -3.20
CA GLN A 81 -7.35 0.38 -4.10
C GLN A 81 -8.02 0.91 -5.38
N THR A 82 -8.96 1.82 -5.26
CA THR A 82 -9.64 2.56 -6.33
C THR A 82 -10.16 3.90 -5.81
N MET A 83 -10.37 4.84 -6.70
CA MET A 83 -11.04 6.12 -6.42
C MET A 83 -12.52 6.12 -6.86
N ASN A 84 -13.08 4.95 -7.19
CA ASN A 84 -14.49 4.79 -7.57
C ASN A 84 -15.33 4.38 -6.35
N ALA A 85 -16.21 5.27 -5.89
CA ALA A 85 -16.97 5.07 -4.66
C ALA A 85 -17.87 3.81 -4.69
N GLN A 86 -18.39 3.44 -5.87
CA GLN A 86 -19.21 2.24 -6.01
C GLN A 86 -18.37 0.98 -5.88
N THR A 87 -17.21 0.93 -6.53
CA THR A 87 -16.29 -0.21 -6.43
C THR A 87 -15.78 -0.40 -5.01
N LEU A 88 -15.45 0.69 -4.29
CA LEU A 88 -15.07 0.61 -2.88
C LEU A 88 -16.11 -0.14 -2.05
N LYS A 89 -17.40 0.12 -2.27
CA LYS A 89 -18.49 -0.61 -1.59
C LYS A 89 -18.51 -2.09 -1.96
N ILE A 90 -18.33 -2.41 -3.25
CA ILE A 90 -18.31 -3.79 -3.75
C ILE A 90 -17.18 -4.59 -3.09
N ILE A 91 -15.98 -4.01 -2.98
CA ILE A 91 -14.83 -4.68 -2.37
C ILE A 91 -14.82 -4.59 -0.81
N GLY A 92 -15.90 -4.12 -0.20
CA GLY A 92 -16.06 -4.06 1.25
C GLY A 92 -15.19 -2.99 1.94
N ARG A 93 -14.85 -1.92 1.24
CA ARG A 93 -14.15 -0.76 1.82
C ARG A 93 -15.18 0.24 2.34
N ALA A 94 -15.03 0.63 3.62
CA ALA A 94 -15.94 1.57 4.28
C ALA A 94 -15.65 3.04 3.96
N HIS A 95 -14.43 3.35 3.48
CA HIS A 95 -14.00 4.72 3.20
C HIS A 95 -14.47 5.22 1.83
N THR A 96 -14.46 6.53 1.69
CA THR A 96 -14.80 7.25 0.46
C THR A 96 -13.54 7.79 -0.23
N PRO A 97 -13.60 8.14 -1.53
CA PRO A 97 -12.50 8.84 -2.21
C PRO A 97 -12.06 10.13 -1.51
N GLN A 98 -12.99 10.89 -0.91
CA GLN A 98 -12.65 12.10 -0.17
C GLN A 98 -11.82 11.77 1.09
N GLN A 99 -12.19 10.74 1.84
CA GLN A 99 -11.42 10.31 3.02
C GLN A 99 -9.99 9.84 2.66
N ILE A 100 -9.79 9.30 1.45
CA ILE A 100 -8.44 8.98 0.96
C ILE A 100 -7.62 10.28 0.81
N LYS A 101 -8.17 11.29 0.12
CA LYS A 101 -7.53 12.60 -0.05
C LYS A 101 -7.23 13.28 1.28
N ASP A 102 -8.19 13.27 2.19
CA ASP A 102 -8.05 13.86 3.53
C ASP A 102 -6.95 13.16 4.34
N ALA A 103 -6.87 11.82 4.26
CA ALA A 103 -5.84 11.04 4.95
C ALA A 103 -4.43 11.30 4.40
N VAL A 104 -4.28 11.42 3.07
CA VAL A 104 -3.01 11.78 2.45
C VAL A 104 -2.60 13.20 2.86
N SER A 105 -3.50 14.17 2.71
CA SER A 105 -3.24 15.57 3.11
C SER A 105 -2.94 15.72 4.61
N LEU A 106 -3.52 14.86 5.45
CA LEU A 106 -3.16 14.81 6.86
C LEU A 106 -1.75 14.25 7.06
N ALA A 107 -1.42 13.12 6.38
CA ALA A 107 -0.12 12.46 6.51
C ALA A 107 1.04 13.34 6.01
N GLU A 108 0.83 14.13 4.96
CA GLU A 108 1.81 15.08 4.42
C GLU A 108 2.32 16.10 5.46
N LYS A 109 1.51 16.40 6.48
CA LYS A 109 1.89 17.33 7.56
C LYS A 109 2.92 16.75 8.54
N TYR A 110 3.23 15.47 8.44
CA TYR A 110 4.08 14.74 9.37
C TYR A 110 5.45 14.34 8.82
N ASP A 111 5.85 14.88 7.66
CA ASP A 111 7.21 14.68 7.11
C ASP A 111 7.64 13.20 7.01
N PHE A 112 6.77 12.31 6.52
CA PHE A 112 7.22 10.97 6.15
C PHE A 112 8.09 11.06 4.89
N ASP A 113 9.18 10.30 4.85
CA ASP A 113 10.08 10.26 3.69
C ASP A 113 9.35 9.78 2.44
N CYS A 114 8.37 8.88 2.63
CA CYS A 114 7.55 8.38 1.52
C CYS A 114 6.16 7.95 1.99
N ILE A 115 5.16 8.32 1.21
CA ILE A 115 3.82 7.75 1.26
C ILE A 115 3.69 6.84 0.03
N ASN A 116 3.38 5.55 0.25
CA ASN A 116 3.01 4.61 -0.80
C ASN A 116 1.51 4.54 -0.94
N MET A 117 1.01 4.39 -2.16
CA MET A 117 -0.41 4.18 -2.44
C MET A 117 -0.60 2.94 -3.32
N ASP A 118 -1.46 2.01 -2.87
CA ASP A 118 -1.77 0.81 -3.63
C ASP A 118 -3.08 1.00 -4.43
N VAL A 119 -3.05 0.63 -5.70
CA VAL A 119 -4.21 0.56 -6.59
C VAL A 119 -4.34 -0.83 -7.19
N ILE A 120 -5.55 -1.23 -7.57
CA ILE A 120 -5.81 -2.55 -8.13
C ILE A 120 -6.45 -2.41 -9.53
N ALA A 121 -5.82 -3.00 -10.54
CA ALA A 121 -6.38 -3.16 -11.87
C ALA A 121 -7.28 -4.40 -11.91
N GLY A 122 -8.42 -4.30 -12.58
CA GLY A 122 -9.35 -5.41 -12.78
C GLY A 122 -10.29 -5.67 -11.61
N LEU A 123 -10.60 -4.65 -10.80
CA LEU A 123 -11.63 -4.77 -9.76
C LEU A 123 -13.02 -5.06 -10.39
N PRO A 124 -13.91 -5.79 -9.67
CA PRO A 124 -15.22 -6.14 -10.19
C PRO A 124 -16.03 -4.93 -10.63
N GLY A 125 -16.53 -4.97 -11.87
CA GLY A 125 -17.32 -3.90 -12.47
C GLY A 125 -16.52 -2.65 -12.86
N GLU A 126 -15.20 -2.65 -12.74
CA GLU A 126 -14.37 -1.53 -13.21
C GLU A 126 -13.98 -1.69 -14.67
N THR A 127 -14.20 -0.60 -15.43
CA THR A 127 -13.73 -0.43 -16.80
C THR A 127 -12.35 0.20 -16.86
N TYR A 128 -11.72 0.16 -18.00
CA TYR A 128 -10.48 0.89 -18.30
C TYR A 128 -10.56 2.38 -17.91
N ASP A 129 -11.65 3.06 -18.24
CA ASP A 129 -11.81 4.49 -17.91
C ASP A 129 -11.90 4.74 -16.41
N MET A 130 -12.50 3.85 -15.64
CA MET A 130 -12.57 3.94 -14.18
C MET A 130 -11.18 3.73 -13.55
N PHE A 131 -10.41 2.78 -14.06
CA PHE A 131 -9.03 2.58 -13.61
C PHE A 131 -8.13 3.77 -13.97
N ARG A 132 -8.27 4.30 -15.20
CA ARG A 132 -7.57 5.53 -15.64
C ARG A 132 -7.91 6.72 -14.73
N TYR A 133 -9.18 6.90 -14.38
CA TYR A 133 -9.61 7.91 -13.43
C TYR A 133 -8.92 7.72 -12.07
N THR A 134 -8.87 6.50 -11.55
CA THR A 134 -8.19 6.18 -10.29
C THR A 134 -6.71 6.59 -10.32
N LEU A 135 -5.97 6.24 -11.37
CA LEU A 135 -4.56 6.61 -11.49
C LEU A 135 -4.34 8.12 -11.56
N ASN A 136 -5.19 8.85 -12.30
CA ASN A 136 -5.11 10.31 -12.34
C ASN A 136 -5.36 10.94 -10.95
N GLU A 137 -6.38 10.49 -10.23
CA GLU A 137 -6.68 10.99 -8.88
C GLU A 137 -5.55 10.70 -7.88
N VAL A 138 -4.91 9.53 -7.99
CA VAL A 138 -3.76 9.15 -7.15
C VAL A 138 -2.53 9.99 -7.51
N ALA A 139 -2.26 10.20 -8.80
CA ALA A 139 -1.09 10.98 -9.24
C ALA A 139 -1.15 12.45 -8.79
N VAL A 140 -2.35 13.04 -8.73
CA VAL A 140 -2.56 14.42 -8.22
C VAL A 140 -2.16 14.56 -6.74
N MET A 141 -2.21 13.48 -5.96
CA MET A 141 -1.74 13.47 -4.57
C MET A 141 -0.21 13.28 -4.44
N GLU A 142 0.50 13.14 -5.56
CA GLU A 142 1.95 13.07 -5.66
C GLU A 142 2.66 12.10 -4.69
N PRO A 143 2.14 10.87 -4.45
CA PRO A 143 2.82 9.94 -3.54
C PRO A 143 4.23 9.62 -4.01
N GLY A 144 5.10 9.25 -3.09
CA GLY A 144 6.47 8.83 -3.42
C GLY A 144 6.52 7.50 -4.16
N ASN A 145 5.59 6.58 -3.80
CA ASN A 145 5.42 5.29 -4.48
C ASN A 145 3.96 5.04 -4.85
N ILE A 146 3.76 4.31 -5.95
CA ILE A 146 2.47 3.73 -6.35
C ILE A 146 2.69 2.26 -6.66
N THR A 147 1.94 1.38 -6.00
CA THR A 147 1.94 -0.04 -6.36
C THR A 147 0.67 -0.37 -7.13
N VAL A 148 0.83 -0.83 -8.36
CA VAL A 148 -0.27 -1.31 -9.19
C VAL A 148 -0.37 -2.82 -9.04
N HIS A 149 -1.42 -3.26 -8.36
CA HIS A 149 -1.76 -4.66 -8.23
C HIS A 149 -2.68 -5.11 -9.35
N THR A 150 -2.53 -6.35 -9.78
CA THR A 150 -3.53 -7.03 -10.60
C THR A 150 -4.47 -7.80 -9.68
N MET A 151 -5.77 -7.68 -9.92
CA MET A 151 -6.78 -8.38 -9.13
C MET A 151 -6.50 -9.87 -9.03
N SER A 152 -6.48 -10.38 -7.80
CA SER A 152 -6.34 -11.81 -7.49
C SER A 152 -7.49 -12.26 -6.60
N ILE A 153 -8.22 -13.28 -7.04
CA ILE A 153 -9.37 -13.79 -6.32
C ILE A 153 -8.92 -14.91 -5.39
N LYS A 154 -8.87 -14.63 -4.10
CA LYS A 154 -8.55 -15.64 -3.09
C LYS A 154 -9.82 -16.44 -2.75
N ARG A 155 -9.71 -17.78 -2.67
CA ARG A 155 -10.82 -18.70 -2.36
C ARG A 155 -11.56 -18.37 -1.04
N SER A 156 -10.85 -17.77 -0.07
CA SER A 156 -11.39 -17.40 1.24
C SER A 156 -11.89 -15.96 1.31
N SER A 157 -11.94 -15.22 0.19
CA SER A 157 -12.43 -13.85 0.21
C SER A 157 -13.96 -13.80 0.11
N ARG A 158 -14.60 -12.85 0.81
CA ARG A 158 -16.04 -12.57 0.65
C ARG A 158 -16.41 -12.33 -0.81
N LEU A 159 -15.52 -11.71 -1.57
CA LEU A 159 -15.71 -11.49 -2.99
C LEU A 159 -15.90 -12.82 -3.76
N HIS A 160 -15.22 -13.89 -3.34
CA HIS A 160 -15.37 -15.21 -3.96
C HIS A 160 -16.78 -15.80 -3.75
N GLU A 161 -17.42 -15.49 -2.63
CA GLU A 161 -18.79 -15.96 -2.32
C GLU A 161 -19.84 -15.29 -3.21
N TYR A 162 -19.57 -14.08 -3.70
CA TYR A 162 -20.50 -13.26 -4.51
C TYR A 162 -20.01 -13.03 -5.94
N LEU A 163 -19.03 -13.83 -6.41
CA LEU A 163 -18.46 -13.67 -7.77
C LEU A 163 -19.53 -13.79 -8.88
N SER A 164 -20.59 -14.60 -8.67
CA SER A 164 -21.68 -14.74 -9.62
C SER A 164 -22.50 -13.47 -9.81
N ASP A 165 -22.43 -12.54 -8.87
CA ASP A 165 -23.26 -11.32 -8.85
C ASP A 165 -22.53 -10.14 -9.54
N TYR A 166 -21.27 -10.32 -9.92
CA TYR A 166 -20.46 -9.27 -10.55
C TYR A 166 -19.84 -9.74 -11.86
N GLU A 167 -19.89 -8.88 -12.87
CA GLU A 167 -19.08 -9.06 -14.05
C GLU A 167 -17.59 -8.88 -13.73
N LEU A 168 -16.82 -9.91 -13.94
CA LEU A 168 -15.37 -9.83 -13.81
C LEU A 168 -14.80 -9.14 -15.06
N THR A 169 -13.88 -8.22 -14.84
CA THR A 169 -13.11 -7.59 -15.91
C THR A 169 -12.36 -8.66 -16.70
N SER A 170 -12.42 -8.61 -18.02
CA SER A 170 -11.75 -9.58 -18.89
C SER A 170 -10.21 -9.47 -18.75
N GLY A 171 -9.51 -10.59 -18.95
CA GLY A 171 -8.04 -10.58 -18.91
C GLY A 171 -7.42 -9.57 -19.90
N ALA A 172 -7.99 -9.44 -21.10
CA ALA A 172 -7.54 -8.48 -22.12
C ALA A 172 -7.74 -7.02 -21.68
N GLU A 173 -8.83 -6.72 -20.98
CA GLU A 173 -9.06 -5.37 -20.44
C GLU A 173 -8.11 -5.06 -19.27
N VAL A 174 -7.81 -6.03 -18.42
CA VAL A 174 -6.81 -5.87 -17.35
C VAL A 174 -5.42 -5.66 -17.94
N GLU A 175 -5.05 -6.39 -18.99
CA GLU A 175 -3.79 -6.17 -19.72
C GLU A 175 -3.69 -4.73 -20.25
N HIS A 176 -4.77 -4.23 -20.86
CA HIS A 176 -4.85 -2.84 -21.31
C HIS A 176 -4.70 -1.82 -20.17
N MET A 177 -5.30 -2.10 -19.00
CA MET A 177 -5.11 -1.26 -17.78
C MET A 177 -3.64 -1.24 -17.33
N ILE A 178 -2.97 -2.38 -17.32
CA ILE A 178 -1.55 -2.49 -16.92
C ILE A 178 -0.63 -1.80 -17.92
N ASP A 179 -0.87 -1.94 -19.21
CA ASP A 179 -0.11 -1.24 -20.26
C ASP A 179 -0.27 0.27 -20.17
N PHE A 180 -1.50 0.74 -19.90
CA PHE A 180 -1.73 2.14 -19.62
C PHE A 180 -0.97 2.60 -18.35
N ALA A 181 -1.05 1.85 -17.24
CA ALA A 181 -0.36 2.19 -16.01
C ALA A 181 1.14 2.36 -16.23
N ARG A 182 1.78 1.45 -16.98
CA ARG A 182 3.21 1.53 -17.29
C ARG A 182 3.59 2.84 -17.99
N THR A 183 2.85 3.22 -19.03
CA THR A 183 3.08 4.46 -19.77
C THR A 183 2.79 5.68 -18.90
N PHE A 184 1.64 5.68 -18.22
CA PHE A 184 1.20 6.75 -17.34
C PHE A 184 2.21 7.02 -16.21
N MET A 185 2.73 5.97 -15.56
CA MET A 185 3.72 6.13 -14.49
C MET A 185 5.00 6.77 -15.02
N SER A 186 5.50 6.32 -16.17
CA SER A 186 6.69 6.91 -16.81
C SER A 186 6.49 8.38 -17.13
N ASP A 187 5.34 8.75 -17.70
CA ASP A 187 5.00 10.13 -18.06
C ASP A 187 4.86 11.06 -16.84
N ASN A 188 4.55 10.50 -15.66
CA ASN A 188 4.43 11.21 -14.38
C ASN A 188 5.69 11.13 -13.50
N GLY A 189 6.83 10.70 -14.06
CA GLY A 189 8.12 10.69 -13.36
C GLY A 189 8.34 9.55 -12.37
N TYR A 190 7.58 8.46 -12.53
CA TYR A 190 7.79 7.23 -11.77
C TYR A 190 8.53 6.20 -12.62
N HIS A 191 9.44 5.45 -12.00
CA HIS A 191 10.08 4.29 -12.61
C HIS A 191 9.66 2.99 -11.90
N PRO A 192 9.55 1.86 -12.63
CA PRO A 192 9.32 0.56 -11.99
C PRO A 192 10.59 0.14 -11.23
N TYR A 193 10.46 -0.33 -9.98
CA TYR A 193 11.62 -0.72 -9.17
C TYR A 193 11.52 -2.15 -8.62
N TYR A 194 10.32 -2.71 -8.51
CA TYR A 194 10.13 -4.13 -8.20
C TYR A 194 8.86 -4.67 -8.85
N LEU A 195 8.84 -5.99 -9.04
CA LEU A 195 7.66 -6.70 -9.53
C LEU A 195 7.54 -8.05 -8.81
N TYR A 196 6.31 -8.49 -8.62
CA TYR A 196 6.04 -9.83 -8.11
C TYR A 196 4.71 -10.37 -8.64
N ARG A 197 4.59 -11.69 -8.65
CA ARG A 197 3.40 -12.39 -9.13
C ARG A 197 2.76 -13.18 -8.01
N GLN A 198 1.44 -13.08 -7.91
CA GLN A 198 0.63 -13.91 -7.01
C GLN A 198 -0.09 -15.02 -7.78
N LYS A 199 -0.47 -16.09 -7.09
CA LYS A 199 -1.32 -17.12 -7.66
C LYS A 199 -2.73 -16.56 -7.96
N ASN A 200 -3.35 -17.03 -9.05
CA ASN A 200 -4.72 -16.68 -9.45
C ASN A 200 -4.92 -15.18 -9.78
N GLN A 201 -3.91 -14.50 -10.29
CA GLN A 201 -4.08 -13.17 -10.86
C GLN A 201 -4.80 -13.23 -12.20
N LEU A 202 -5.66 -12.26 -12.46
CA LEU A 202 -6.32 -12.10 -13.76
C LEU A 202 -5.28 -11.86 -14.85
N GLY A 203 -5.43 -12.51 -16.00
CA GLY A 203 -4.50 -12.38 -17.12
C GLY A 203 -3.08 -12.91 -16.85
N ASN A 204 -2.81 -13.52 -15.69
CA ASN A 204 -1.48 -13.99 -15.29
C ASN A 204 -0.40 -12.87 -15.29
N LEU A 205 -0.83 -11.65 -15.00
CA LEU A 205 -0.01 -10.43 -15.00
C LEU A 205 0.71 -10.24 -13.67
N GLU A 206 1.74 -9.37 -13.64
CA GLU A 206 2.48 -9.03 -12.43
C GLU A 206 1.88 -7.83 -11.69
N ASN A 207 2.20 -7.75 -10.39
CA ASN A 207 2.09 -6.52 -9.61
C ASN A 207 3.40 -5.74 -9.76
N VAL A 208 3.33 -4.44 -9.96
CA VAL A 208 4.50 -3.59 -10.18
C VAL A 208 4.49 -2.43 -9.20
N GLY A 209 5.59 -2.27 -8.49
CA GLY A 209 5.86 -1.08 -7.68
C GLY A 209 6.58 -0.03 -8.50
N TYR A 210 6.04 1.19 -8.48
CA TYR A 210 6.60 2.37 -9.15
C TYR A 210 7.05 3.38 -8.09
N SER A 211 8.17 4.05 -8.35
CA SER A 211 8.81 4.98 -7.42
C SER A 211 9.22 6.27 -8.11
N LYS A 212 9.16 7.38 -7.38
CA LYS A 212 9.92 8.58 -7.73
C LYS A 212 11.39 8.37 -7.36
N ASP A 213 12.29 9.16 -7.97
CA ASP A 213 13.73 9.04 -7.76
C ASP A 213 14.11 9.03 -6.26
N LYS A 214 14.94 8.06 -5.87
CA LYS A 214 15.48 7.86 -4.52
C LYS A 214 14.45 7.45 -3.44
N LEU A 215 13.23 7.08 -3.84
CA LEU A 215 12.17 6.67 -2.94
C LEU A 215 11.82 5.18 -3.04
N ASP A 216 12.67 4.38 -3.68
CA ASP A 216 12.51 2.92 -3.75
C ASP A 216 12.43 2.33 -2.35
N SER A 217 11.47 1.42 -2.12
CA SER A 217 11.39 0.72 -0.84
C SER A 217 12.48 -0.34 -0.73
N LEU A 218 13.34 -0.17 0.25
CA LEU A 218 14.43 -1.13 0.51
C LEU A 218 13.89 -2.49 0.90
N TYR A 219 12.77 -2.54 1.64
CA TYR A 219 12.12 -3.78 2.03
C TYR A 219 11.69 -4.62 0.82
N ASN A 220 11.27 -3.98 -0.28
CA ASN A 220 10.85 -4.67 -1.49
C ASN A 220 12.02 -5.12 -2.38
N ILE A 221 13.21 -4.55 -2.17
CA ILE A 221 14.42 -4.85 -2.95
C ILE A 221 15.23 -5.99 -2.31
N TYR A 222 15.24 -6.10 -0.98
CA TYR A 222 15.97 -7.13 -0.22
C TYR A 222 15.16 -8.41 -0.04
#